data_a641efb7a95674e8ff9fb4ee4324348b
#
_entry.id   a641efb7a95674e8ff9fb4ee4324348b
#
_cell.length_a   1.000
_cell.length_b   1.000
_cell.length_c   1.000
_cell.angle_alpha   90.00
_cell.angle_beta   90.00
_cell.angle_gamma   90.00
#
_symmetry.space_group_name_H-M   'P 1'
#
loop_
_entity.id
_entity.type
_entity.pdbx_description
1 polymer ?
#
loop_
_entity_poly.entity_id
_entity_poly.type
_entity_poly.pdbx_seq_one_letter_code
_entity_poly.pdbx_strand_id
1 'polypeptide(L)'
;GGQRQRLSLARALAVRPSVLLLDDPFSALDVHTEEKIIEALRTGYEGLGGATTLLTAHRPSTVALADRVLLLEDGRITAQGTHTELMKLPQYRRLMSVQDED
;
A
#
# COMPACT_ATOMS: atom_id res chain seq x y z
N GLY A 1 1.30 15.57 10.05
CA GLY A 1 0.53 14.43 10.40
C GLY A 1 -0.42 13.93 9.34
N GLY A 2 -1.44 13.22 9.79
CA GLY A 2 -2.41 12.59 8.91
C GLY A 2 -3.13 13.53 7.96
N GLN A 3 -3.39 14.75 8.40
CA GLN A 3 -4.06 15.75 7.55
C GLN A 3 -3.21 16.13 6.35
N ARG A 4 -1.89 16.27 6.55
CA ARG A 4 -0.98 16.56 5.45
C ARG A 4 -0.92 15.41 4.46
N GLN A 5 -0.89 14.19 4.96
CA GLN A 5 -0.87 13.00 4.10
C GLN A 5 -2.14 12.90 3.27
N ARG A 6 -3.29 13.15 3.88
CA ARG A 6 -4.57 13.12 3.17
C ARG A 6 -4.65 14.23 2.11
N LEU A 7 -4.13 15.41 2.42
CA LEU A 7 -4.11 16.51 1.46
C LEU A 7 -3.20 16.20 0.27
N SER A 8 -2.02 15.62 0.55
CA SER A 8 -1.09 15.21 -0.53
C SER A 8 -1.72 14.16 -1.43
N LEU A 9 -2.41 13.19 -0.85
CA LEU A 9 -3.10 12.16 -1.61
C LEU A 9 -4.21 12.77 -2.46
N ALA A 10 -5.01 13.69 -1.89
CA ALA A 10 -6.07 14.36 -2.62
C ALA A 10 -5.54 15.14 -3.81
N ARG A 11 -4.39 15.81 -3.66
CA ARG A 11 -3.75 16.53 -4.77
C ARG A 11 -3.32 15.60 -5.88
N ALA A 12 -2.75 14.46 -5.53
CA ALA A 12 -2.33 13.47 -6.52
C ALA A 12 -3.54 12.92 -7.28
N LEU A 13 -4.64 12.68 -6.60
CA LEU A 13 -5.86 12.14 -7.20
C LEU A 13 -6.62 13.17 -8.04
N ALA A 14 -6.48 14.45 -7.71
CA ALA A 14 -7.19 15.53 -8.40
C ALA A 14 -6.83 15.62 -9.89
N VAL A 15 -5.64 15.19 -10.27
CA VAL A 15 -5.22 15.19 -11.68
C VAL A 15 -5.69 13.95 -12.44
N ARG A 16 -6.38 13.04 -11.78
CA ARG A 16 -6.93 11.79 -12.35
C ARG A 16 -5.86 11.00 -13.11
N PRO A 17 -4.80 10.55 -12.43
CA PRO A 17 -3.70 9.87 -13.10
C PRO A 17 -4.08 8.47 -13.55
N SER A 18 -3.40 7.96 -14.60
CA SER A 18 -3.49 6.55 -14.99
C SER A 18 -2.62 5.67 -14.09
N VAL A 19 -1.51 6.25 -13.60
CA VAL A 19 -0.60 5.57 -12.68
C VAL A 19 -0.39 6.49 -11.48
N LEU A 20 -0.58 5.93 -10.30
CA LEU A 20 -0.44 6.65 -9.04
C LEU A 20 0.71 6.04 -8.25
N LEU A 21 1.72 6.84 -7.93
CA LEU A 21 2.87 6.41 -7.14
C LEU A 21 2.78 7.05 -5.76
N LEU A 22 2.74 6.24 -4.73
CA LEU A 22 2.61 6.70 -3.35
C LEU A 22 3.75 6.15 -2.50
N ASP A 23 4.56 7.02 -1.95
CA ASP A 23 5.67 6.63 -1.08
C ASP A 23 5.28 6.86 0.37
N ASP A 24 5.13 5.77 1.11
CA ASP A 24 4.75 5.77 2.52
C ASP A 24 3.56 6.69 2.81
N PRO A 25 2.45 6.53 2.07
CA PRO A 25 1.37 7.52 2.10
C PRO A 25 0.54 7.49 3.37
N PHE A 26 0.63 6.42 4.16
CA PHE A 26 -0.29 6.18 5.27
C PHE A 26 0.36 6.14 6.65
N SER A 27 1.65 6.49 6.76
CA SER A 27 2.41 6.34 8.00
C SER A 27 1.82 7.12 9.18
N ALA A 28 1.17 8.25 8.92
CA ALA A 28 0.55 9.08 9.94
C ALA A 28 -0.95 8.83 10.13
N LEU A 29 -1.49 7.81 9.46
CA LEU A 29 -2.91 7.46 9.53
C LEU A 29 -3.12 6.22 10.40
N ASP A 30 -4.27 6.14 11.03
CA ASP A 30 -4.67 4.92 11.72
C ASP A 30 -5.06 3.84 10.69
N VAL A 31 -4.99 2.59 11.13
CA VAL A 31 -5.24 1.44 10.24
C VAL A 31 -6.63 1.49 9.61
N HIS A 32 -7.62 1.91 10.38
CA HIS A 32 -9.01 1.97 9.90
C HIS A 32 -9.18 2.97 8.76
N THR A 33 -8.59 4.16 8.90
CA THR A 33 -8.63 5.19 7.86
C THR A 33 -7.88 4.73 6.62
N GLU A 34 -6.72 4.11 6.82
CA GLU A 34 -5.91 3.56 5.73
C GLU A 34 -6.69 2.52 4.92
N GLU A 35 -7.35 1.59 5.59
CA GLU A 35 -8.16 0.57 4.93
C GLU A 35 -9.26 1.18 4.05
N LYS A 36 -9.91 2.22 4.54
CA LYS A 36 -10.95 2.91 3.79
C LYS A 36 -10.40 3.55 2.53
N ILE A 37 -9.24 4.18 2.63
CA ILE A 37 -8.61 4.83 1.47
C ILE A 37 -8.21 3.80 0.43
N ILE A 38 -7.59 2.70 0.85
CA ILE A 38 -7.16 1.64 -0.06
C ILE A 38 -8.37 1.02 -0.76
N GLU A 39 -9.44 0.77 -0.02
CA GLU A 39 -10.66 0.21 -0.61
C GLU A 39 -11.26 1.16 -1.65
N ALA A 40 -11.27 2.46 -1.37
CA ALA A 40 -11.75 3.46 -2.32
C ALA A 40 -10.89 3.47 -3.60
N LEU A 41 -9.58 3.34 -3.46
CA LEU A 41 -8.67 3.27 -4.61
C LEU A 41 -8.91 2.01 -5.45
N ARG A 42 -9.20 0.90 -4.80
CA ARG A 42 -9.44 -0.38 -5.49
C ARG A 42 -10.77 -0.40 -6.21
N THR A 43 -11.82 0.07 -5.57
CA THR A 43 -13.18 -0.04 -6.11
C THR A 43 -13.57 1.07 -7.07
N GLY A 44 -12.78 2.14 -7.11
CA GLY A 44 -13.07 3.25 -8.00
C GLY A 44 -14.11 4.20 -7.48
N TYR A 45 -14.25 4.30 -6.18
CA TYR A 45 -15.21 5.19 -5.55
C TYR A 45 -15.04 6.64 -6.04
N GLU A 46 -16.14 7.24 -6.47
CA GLU A 46 -16.20 8.63 -6.97
C GLU A 46 -15.16 8.97 -8.05
N GLY A 47 -14.87 8.01 -8.92
CA GLY A 47 -13.94 8.22 -10.02
C GLY A 47 -12.47 8.07 -9.66
N LEU A 48 -12.18 7.59 -8.45
CA LEU A 48 -10.80 7.32 -8.04
C LEU A 48 -10.24 6.04 -8.67
N GLY A 49 -11.13 5.19 -9.23
CA GLY A 49 -10.72 3.94 -9.81
C GLY A 49 -10.11 4.07 -11.18
N GLY A 50 -9.54 2.98 -11.66
CA GLY A 50 -8.92 2.91 -12.97
C GLY A 50 -7.44 3.27 -12.98
N ALA A 51 -6.90 3.85 -11.91
CA ALA A 51 -5.47 4.10 -11.80
C ALA A 51 -4.75 2.82 -11.34
N THR A 52 -3.61 2.54 -11.96
CA THR A 52 -2.70 1.55 -11.41
C THR A 52 -1.95 2.20 -10.26
N THR A 53 -2.10 1.66 -9.07
CA THR A 53 -1.52 2.26 -7.86
C THR A 53 -0.35 1.42 -7.38
N LEU A 54 0.82 2.07 -7.27
CA LEU A 54 2.01 1.47 -6.69
C LEU A 54 2.32 2.23 -5.41
N LEU A 55 2.37 1.52 -4.29
CA LEU A 55 2.67 2.17 -3.01
C LEU A 55 3.69 1.38 -2.20
N THR A 56 4.46 2.08 -1.39
CA THR A 56 5.32 1.43 -0.41
C THR A 56 4.51 1.19 0.86
N ALA A 57 4.65 0.01 1.44
CA ALA A 57 3.87 -0.38 2.60
C ALA A 57 4.72 -1.16 3.58
N HIS A 58 4.44 -0.98 4.86
CA HIS A 58 5.14 -1.66 5.94
C HIS A 58 4.19 -2.53 6.76
N ARG A 59 2.92 -2.15 6.85
CA ARG A 59 1.95 -2.83 7.69
C ARG A 59 1.38 -4.05 6.98
N PRO A 60 1.33 -5.20 7.65
CA PRO A 60 0.71 -6.39 7.07
C PRO A 60 -0.72 -6.16 6.60
N SER A 61 -1.48 -5.35 7.34
CA SER A 61 -2.87 -5.02 6.97
C SER A 61 -2.96 -4.31 5.63
N THR A 62 -2.02 -3.41 5.34
CA THR A 62 -1.95 -2.70 4.08
C THR A 62 -1.58 -3.64 2.93
N VAL A 63 -0.53 -4.43 3.16
CA VAL A 63 0.00 -5.34 2.15
C VAL A 63 -1.04 -6.39 1.77
N ALA A 64 -1.82 -6.86 2.75
CA ALA A 64 -2.87 -7.85 2.51
C ALA A 64 -3.97 -7.35 1.57
N LEU A 65 -4.15 -6.04 1.47
CA LEU A 65 -5.17 -5.43 0.60
C LEU A 65 -4.68 -5.23 -0.84
N ALA A 66 -3.39 -5.39 -1.09
CA ALA A 66 -2.84 -5.22 -2.43
C ALA A 66 -3.21 -6.39 -3.34
N ASP A 67 -3.40 -6.10 -4.62
CA ASP A 67 -3.63 -7.15 -5.62
C ASP A 67 -2.35 -7.92 -5.91
N ARG A 68 -1.21 -7.24 -5.79
CA ARG A 68 0.10 -7.84 -6.03
C ARG A 68 1.12 -7.17 -5.13
N VAL A 69 2.04 -7.96 -4.60
CA VAL A 69 3.09 -7.50 -3.71
C VAL A 69 4.45 -7.78 -4.34
N LEU A 70 5.33 -6.79 -4.25
CA LEU A 70 6.72 -6.93 -4.67
C LEU A 70 7.61 -6.80 -3.44
N LEU A 71 8.45 -7.81 -3.21
CA LEU A 71 9.40 -7.78 -2.10
C LEU A 71 10.71 -7.20 -2.60
N LEU A 72 11.11 -6.09 -1.99
CA LEU A 72 12.34 -5.39 -2.33
C LEU A 72 13.40 -5.66 -1.27
N GLU A 73 14.53 -6.20 -1.69
CA GLU A 73 15.67 -6.48 -0.81
C GLU A 73 16.96 -6.04 -1.51
N ASP A 74 17.77 -5.25 -0.82
CA ASP A 74 19.07 -4.80 -1.34
C ASP A 74 18.99 -4.19 -2.74
N GLY A 75 17.95 -3.39 -2.98
CA GLY A 75 17.75 -2.71 -4.25
C GLY A 75 17.22 -3.58 -5.38
N ARG A 76 16.78 -4.80 -5.06
CA ARG A 76 16.26 -5.74 -6.05
C ARG A 76 14.91 -6.30 -5.66
N ILE A 77 14.10 -6.62 -6.64
CA ILE A 77 12.86 -7.34 -6.41
C ILE A 77 13.20 -8.83 -6.34
N THR A 78 13.10 -9.41 -5.15
CA THR A 78 13.49 -10.81 -4.90
C THR A 78 12.32 -11.77 -4.92
N ALA A 79 11.08 -11.27 -4.82
CA ALA A 79 9.89 -12.08 -4.88
C ALA A 79 8.70 -11.22 -5.28
N GLN A 80 7.69 -11.83 -5.87
CA GLN A 80 6.47 -11.14 -6.24
C GLN A 80 5.31 -12.12 -6.25
N GLY A 81 4.12 -11.61 -5.93
CA GLY A 81 2.91 -12.41 -5.88
C GLY A 81 1.88 -11.76 -4.96
N THR A 82 0.89 -12.53 -4.55
CA THR A 82 -0.07 -12.05 -3.55
C THR A 82 0.56 -12.12 -2.16
N HIS A 83 -0.04 -11.44 -1.22
CA HIS A 83 0.39 -11.50 0.18
C HIS A 83 0.40 -12.97 0.66
N THR A 84 -0.65 -13.72 0.35
CA THR A 84 -0.78 -15.13 0.74
C THR A 84 0.34 -15.98 0.15
N GLU A 85 0.68 -15.76 -1.10
CA GLU A 85 1.77 -16.47 -1.76
C GLU A 85 3.12 -16.15 -1.11
N LEU A 86 3.38 -14.88 -0.83
CA LEU A 86 4.64 -14.45 -0.24
C LEU A 86 4.79 -14.90 1.22
N MET A 87 3.70 -15.14 1.92
CA MET A 87 3.73 -15.66 3.28
C MET A 87 4.35 -17.06 3.38
N LYS A 88 4.53 -17.73 2.26
CA LYS A 88 5.24 -19.00 2.21
C LYS A 88 6.75 -18.82 2.31
N LEU A 89 7.26 -17.61 2.10
CA LEU A 89 8.69 -17.32 2.15
C LEU A 89 9.10 -16.89 3.55
N PRO A 90 10.13 -17.53 4.14
CA PRO A 90 10.57 -17.18 5.50
C PRO A 90 10.98 -15.72 5.65
N GLN A 91 11.70 -15.16 4.68
CA GLN A 91 12.14 -13.77 4.74
C GLN A 91 10.97 -12.78 4.74
N TYR A 92 9.91 -13.11 4.01
CA TYR A 92 8.72 -12.27 3.96
C TYR A 92 7.94 -12.35 5.28
N ARG A 93 7.76 -13.55 5.82
CA ARG A 93 7.11 -13.73 7.13
C ARG A 93 7.85 -12.99 8.23
N ARG A 94 9.17 -13.03 8.20
CA ARG A 94 10.01 -12.35 9.19
C ARG A 94 9.80 -10.83 9.14
N LEU A 95 9.75 -10.27 7.93
CA LEU A 95 9.51 -8.86 7.73
C LEU A 95 8.14 -8.43 8.24
N MET A 96 7.11 -9.21 7.93
CA MET A 96 5.74 -8.93 8.37
C MET A 96 5.59 -9.07 9.88
N SER A 97 6.26 -10.03 10.48
CA SER A 97 6.24 -10.27 11.92
C SER A 97 6.83 -9.10 12.71
N VAL A 98 7.93 -8.55 12.24
CA VAL A 98 8.58 -7.37 12.87
C VAL A 98 7.63 -6.17 12.84
N GLN A 99 6.93 -5.97 11.73
CA GLN A 99 6.00 -4.85 11.62
C GLN A 99 4.76 -5.04 12.49
N ASP A 100 4.32 -6.28 12.69
CA ASP A 100 3.17 -6.59 13.55
C ASP A 100 3.44 -6.28 15.02
N GLU A 101 4.69 -6.36 15.46
CA GLU A 101 5.07 -6.10 16.85
C GLU A 101 5.02 -4.61 17.19
N ASP A 102 5.02 -3.76 16.20
CA ASP A 102 4.92 -2.32 16.37
C ASP A 102 3.47 -1.86 16.39
#